data_8028aafff8821ba75c059208775d96ea
#
_entry.id   8028aafff8821ba75c059208775d96ea
#
_cell.length_a   1.000
_cell.length_b   1.000
_cell.length_c   1.000
_cell.angle_alpha   90.00
_cell.angle_beta   90.00
_cell.angle_gamma   90.00
#
_symmetry.space_group_name_H-M   'P 1'
#
loop_
_entity.id
_entity.type
_entity.pdbx_description
1 polymer ?
#
loop_
_entity_poly.entity_id
_entity_poly.type
_entity_poly.pdbx_seq_one_letter_code
_entity_poly.pdbx_strand_id
1 'polypeptide(L)'
;MAGAASAFLIYAYGMMTGGSVSAMRAVGMFLVLVGAGIAGRSYDLLSAMALSAIVLLLDAPAYLYSVSFLMSFGAVIGIGAVTPEICSMLNLEKRTEKSLAGSVIVWLITLPIVLRAYGEVSLAGVVLNLLVLPTSGLVLASGIFALPVGIFVIEIAKKVVFPGKCVLFFYEKLCEVVGWIPHSTWIAGSPKLWQCVAYYVMLAVIFAGLKWRKKTAGGKAMRSAASVILVILAVVFLGYHPREGLMIACLDIGQGDCCVLKMPGGENFLIDGGSSNKKNTAVYQILPYLKNQGIATLDGIFVSHTDKDHISGIEEILELCAQNLTTVHVKNLILPDWNTTGEEYERLKMLARQSGIQIQTGREGKLLKTKEVQIEILAPENGADGSDTNEDGMVMEVYFGKFRGLFTGDIGAETEEKLLNSMEDVDFLKVAHHGSKYSTCQKFLDVVRPEIAVISCSAKNTYGHPSADTIKRLEDGGAQVEYTMKSGAITVRTDGERIWRERFTD
;
A
#
# COMPACT_ATOMS: atom_id res chain seq x y z
N MET A 1 41.41 -5.90 25.16
CA MET A 1 41.33 -4.55 24.59
C MET A 1 40.59 -4.51 23.23
N ALA A 2 40.96 -5.34 22.26
CA ALA A 2 40.28 -5.31 20.93
C ALA A 2 38.76 -5.50 21.00
N GLY A 3 38.27 -6.45 21.81
CA GLY A 3 36.83 -6.68 21.95
C GLY A 3 36.05 -5.51 22.52
N ALA A 4 36.61 -4.79 23.50
CA ALA A 4 35.96 -3.60 24.07
C ALA A 4 35.94 -2.43 23.08
N ALA A 5 37.02 -2.22 22.32
CA ALA A 5 37.06 -1.20 21.27
C ALA A 5 36.06 -1.50 20.16
N SER A 6 35.96 -2.77 19.72
CA SER A 6 34.96 -3.18 18.73
C SER A 6 33.53 -3.02 19.23
N ALA A 7 33.25 -3.34 20.49
CA ALA A 7 31.94 -3.15 21.11
C ALA A 7 31.55 -1.67 21.16
N PHE A 8 32.46 -0.79 21.53
CA PHE A 8 32.24 0.66 21.52
C PHE A 8 31.95 1.20 20.11
N LEU A 9 32.77 0.80 19.13
CA LEU A 9 32.60 1.25 17.73
C LEU A 9 31.26 0.83 17.15
N ILE A 10 30.84 -0.41 17.40
CA ILE A 10 29.54 -0.92 16.89
C ILE A 10 28.39 -0.25 17.61
N TYR A 11 28.50 0.00 18.92
CA TYR A 11 27.48 0.75 19.64
C TYR A 11 27.36 2.19 19.12
N ALA A 12 28.48 2.88 18.95
CA ALA A 12 28.53 4.22 18.39
C ALA A 12 27.92 4.27 16.98
N TYR A 13 28.25 3.27 16.13
CA TYR A 13 27.62 3.13 14.80
C TYR A 13 26.11 2.93 14.88
N GLY A 14 25.62 2.07 15.79
CA GLY A 14 24.20 1.88 16.02
C GLY A 14 23.48 3.18 16.40
N MET A 15 24.09 4.00 17.24
CA MET A 15 23.55 5.32 17.63
C MET A 15 23.59 6.32 16.47
N MET A 16 24.69 6.35 15.70
CA MET A 16 24.82 7.23 14.52
C MET A 16 23.81 6.91 13.41
N THR A 17 23.38 5.66 13.28
CA THR A 17 22.34 5.24 12.34
C THR A 17 20.90 5.49 12.84
N GLY A 18 20.75 6.31 13.87
CA GLY A 18 19.44 6.69 14.44
C GLY A 18 18.85 5.65 15.39
N GLY A 19 19.66 4.69 15.90
CA GLY A 19 19.21 3.70 16.87
C GLY A 19 18.07 2.78 16.37
N SER A 20 18.00 2.54 15.07
CA SER A 20 16.93 1.70 14.52
C SER A 20 16.91 0.33 15.19
N VAL A 21 15.71 -0.25 15.37
CA VAL A 21 15.51 -1.54 16.05
C VAL A 21 16.40 -2.64 15.45
N SER A 22 16.53 -2.67 14.12
CA SER A 22 17.34 -3.63 13.38
C SER A 22 18.85 -3.46 13.69
N ALA A 23 19.34 -2.21 13.76
CA ALA A 23 20.71 -1.90 14.11
C ALA A 23 20.99 -2.25 15.58
N MET A 24 20.11 -1.84 16.49
CA MET A 24 20.26 -2.12 17.92
C MET A 24 20.20 -3.61 18.25
N ARG A 25 19.39 -4.41 17.53
CA ARG A 25 19.45 -5.88 17.61
C ARG A 25 20.83 -6.41 17.22
N ALA A 26 21.39 -5.95 16.10
CA ALA A 26 22.70 -6.40 15.64
C ALA A 26 23.80 -6.00 16.64
N VAL A 27 23.74 -4.80 17.20
CA VAL A 27 24.61 -4.32 18.27
C VAL A 27 24.48 -5.23 19.50
N GLY A 28 23.28 -5.49 19.99
CA GLY A 28 23.03 -6.36 21.15
C GLY A 28 23.59 -7.77 20.95
N MET A 29 23.32 -8.40 19.81
CA MET A 29 23.85 -9.74 19.49
C MET A 29 25.37 -9.74 19.39
N PHE A 30 25.99 -8.69 18.86
CA PHE A 30 27.44 -8.55 18.82
C PHE A 30 28.05 -8.35 20.21
N LEU A 31 27.42 -7.55 21.08
CA LEU A 31 27.85 -7.40 22.46
C LEU A 31 27.80 -8.72 23.24
N VAL A 32 26.75 -9.53 22.97
CA VAL A 32 26.69 -10.90 23.56
C VAL A 32 27.81 -11.78 23.02
N LEU A 33 28.15 -11.70 21.73
CA LEU A 33 29.27 -12.45 21.14
C LEU A 33 30.59 -12.07 21.80
N VAL A 34 30.87 -10.78 21.95
CA VAL A 34 32.09 -10.28 22.62
C VAL A 34 32.12 -10.71 24.10
N GLY A 35 30.99 -10.55 24.81
CA GLY A 35 30.84 -10.97 26.18
C GLY A 35 31.04 -12.46 26.40
N ALA A 36 30.48 -13.32 25.54
CA ALA A 36 30.71 -14.75 25.56
C ALA A 36 32.20 -15.11 25.37
N GLY A 37 32.86 -14.44 24.40
CA GLY A 37 34.29 -14.62 24.17
C GLY A 37 35.15 -14.23 25.40
N ILE A 38 34.84 -13.13 26.08
CA ILE A 38 35.52 -12.69 27.31
C ILE A 38 35.28 -13.69 28.46
N ALA A 39 34.03 -14.18 28.58
CA ALA A 39 33.64 -15.12 29.63
C ALA A 39 34.06 -16.59 29.34
N GLY A 40 34.75 -16.85 28.23
CA GLY A 40 35.12 -18.24 27.83
C GLY A 40 33.94 -19.14 27.55
N ARG A 41 32.76 -18.58 27.15
CA ARG A 41 31.53 -19.31 26.84
C ARG A 41 31.31 -19.43 25.33
N SER A 42 30.63 -20.49 24.90
CA SER A 42 30.22 -20.64 23.53
C SER A 42 29.11 -19.64 23.19
N TYR A 43 29.21 -19.01 22.03
CA TYR A 43 28.16 -18.16 21.48
C TYR A 43 27.07 -19.01 20.84
N ASP A 44 25.81 -18.80 21.24
CA ASP A 44 24.63 -19.34 20.59
C ASP A 44 23.77 -18.22 20.00
N LEU A 45 23.50 -18.34 18.70
CA LEU A 45 22.82 -17.31 17.93
C LEU A 45 21.41 -17.03 18.46
N LEU A 46 20.65 -18.09 18.79
CA LEU A 46 19.26 -17.95 19.23
C LEU A 46 19.16 -17.37 20.65
N SER A 47 20.08 -17.78 21.54
CA SER A 47 20.19 -17.20 22.89
C SER A 47 20.58 -15.73 22.87
N ALA A 48 21.53 -15.35 22.01
CA ALA A 48 21.93 -13.97 21.81
C ALA A 48 20.78 -13.12 21.24
N MET A 49 20.03 -13.67 20.29
CA MET A 49 18.83 -13.06 19.73
C MET A 49 17.76 -12.85 20.81
N ALA A 50 17.48 -13.87 21.62
CA ALA A 50 16.47 -13.79 22.68
C ALA A 50 16.85 -12.73 23.72
N LEU A 51 18.10 -12.68 24.16
CA LEU A 51 18.57 -11.66 25.08
C LEU A 51 18.45 -10.25 24.49
N SER A 52 18.85 -10.09 23.21
CA SER A 52 18.70 -8.80 22.51
C SER A 52 17.23 -8.38 22.37
N ALA A 53 16.31 -9.34 22.12
CA ALA A 53 14.88 -9.07 22.09
C ALA A 53 14.34 -8.59 23.45
N ILE A 54 14.73 -9.26 24.53
CA ILE A 54 14.33 -8.89 25.90
C ILE A 54 14.77 -7.47 26.21
N VAL A 55 16.02 -7.12 25.94
CA VAL A 55 16.56 -5.77 26.21
C VAL A 55 15.78 -4.72 25.43
N LEU A 56 15.54 -4.94 24.13
CA LEU A 56 14.79 -3.99 23.29
C LEU A 56 13.32 -3.84 23.75
N LEU A 57 12.67 -4.93 24.14
CA LEU A 57 11.28 -4.89 24.58
C LEU A 57 11.11 -4.33 26.00
N LEU A 58 12.14 -4.40 26.85
CA LEU A 58 12.16 -3.70 28.13
C LEU A 58 12.31 -2.19 27.96
N ASP A 59 13.08 -1.76 26.94
CA ASP A 59 13.23 -0.34 26.58
C ASP A 59 11.91 0.21 26.00
N ALA A 60 11.35 -0.46 25.01
CA ALA A 60 10.09 -0.06 24.38
C ALA A 60 9.23 -1.28 23.98
N PRO A 61 8.22 -1.69 24.78
CA PRO A 61 7.35 -2.82 24.46
C PRO A 61 6.61 -2.69 23.11
N ALA A 62 6.37 -1.45 22.65
CA ALA A 62 5.74 -1.15 21.38
C ALA A 62 6.54 -1.67 20.17
N TYR A 63 7.83 -1.98 20.33
CA TYR A 63 8.63 -2.59 19.26
C TYR A 63 8.07 -3.93 18.78
N LEU A 64 7.32 -4.64 19.62
CA LEU A 64 6.65 -5.88 19.21
C LEU A 64 5.71 -5.72 18.01
N TYR A 65 5.17 -4.53 17.81
CA TYR A 65 4.31 -4.18 16.68
C TYR A 65 5.08 -3.54 15.51
N SER A 66 6.38 -3.31 15.68
CA SER A 66 7.21 -2.70 14.65
C SER A 66 7.54 -3.71 13.54
N VAL A 67 7.27 -3.33 12.30
CA VAL A 67 7.65 -4.12 11.11
C VAL A 67 9.17 -4.40 11.10
N SER A 68 9.99 -3.42 11.48
CA SER A 68 11.45 -3.55 11.56
C SER A 68 11.87 -4.61 12.58
N PHE A 69 11.22 -4.67 13.74
CA PHE A 69 11.45 -5.70 14.75
C PHE A 69 11.07 -7.08 14.20
N LEU A 70 9.84 -7.24 13.75
CA LEU A 70 9.31 -8.52 13.27
C LEU A 70 10.12 -9.09 12.10
N MET A 71 10.44 -8.27 11.10
CA MET A 71 11.26 -8.70 9.95
C MET A 71 12.68 -9.10 10.37
N SER A 72 13.30 -8.29 11.23
CA SER A 72 14.69 -8.52 11.64
C SER A 72 14.84 -9.78 12.48
N PHE A 73 13.98 -9.99 13.45
CA PHE A 73 13.97 -11.20 14.29
C PHE A 73 13.49 -12.43 13.51
N GLY A 74 12.46 -12.28 12.65
CA GLY A 74 11.99 -13.35 11.77
C GLY A 74 13.07 -13.86 10.82
N ALA A 75 13.88 -12.97 10.24
CA ALA A 75 15.00 -13.35 9.39
C ALA A 75 16.07 -14.16 10.15
N VAL A 76 16.41 -13.76 11.40
CA VAL A 76 17.38 -14.50 12.21
C VAL A 76 16.87 -15.88 12.62
N ILE A 77 15.58 -16.00 12.97
CA ILE A 77 14.93 -17.29 13.23
C ILE A 77 15.01 -18.16 11.97
N GLY A 78 14.69 -17.59 10.80
CA GLY A 78 14.78 -18.27 9.52
C GLY A 78 16.16 -18.86 9.23
N ILE A 79 17.19 -18.02 9.38
CA ILE A 79 18.58 -18.41 9.09
C ILE A 79 19.12 -19.36 10.16
N GLY A 80 18.89 -19.04 11.45
CA GLY A 80 19.53 -19.73 12.55
C GLY A 80 18.86 -21.04 12.98
N ALA A 81 17.53 -21.12 12.89
CA ALA A 81 16.78 -22.28 13.34
C ALA A 81 16.23 -23.13 12.20
N VAL A 82 15.55 -22.50 11.23
CA VAL A 82 14.78 -23.24 10.21
C VAL A 82 15.66 -23.71 9.05
N THR A 83 16.55 -22.86 8.53
CA THR A 83 17.40 -23.18 7.38
C THR A 83 18.30 -24.40 7.62
N PRO A 84 19.03 -24.55 8.75
CA PRO A 84 19.87 -25.72 8.98
C PRO A 84 19.09 -27.04 8.97
N GLU A 85 17.90 -27.04 9.58
CA GLU A 85 17.02 -28.20 9.63
C GLU A 85 16.49 -28.60 8.23
N ILE A 86 16.05 -27.63 7.44
CA ILE A 86 15.58 -27.85 6.07
C ILE A 86 16.73 -28.37 5.19
N CYS A 87 17.91 -27.73 5.26
CA CYS A 87 19.08 -28.20 4.52
C CYS A 87 19.44 -29.68 4.87
N SER A 88 19.38 -30.02 6.16
CA SER A 88 19.55 -31.36 6.63
C SER A 88 18.47 -32.34 6.13
N MET A 89 17.20 -31.90 6.06
CA MET A 89 16.08 -32.73 5.58
C MET A 89 16.16 -33.00 4.07
N LEU A 90 16.60 -32.01 3.30
CA LEU A 90 16.71 -32.09 1.84
C LEU A 90 18.08 -32.60 1.38
N ASN A 91 19.02 -32.88 2.30
CA ASN A 91 20.40 -33.25 2.04
C ASN A 91 21.13 -32.26 1.10
N LEU A 92 20.97 -30.96 1.37
CA LEU A 92 21.64 -29.92 0.60
C LEU A 92 23.09 -29.78 1.09
N GLU A 93 24.05 -29.99 0.19
CA GLU A 93 25.48 -29.95 0.53
C GLU A 93 26.18 -28.69 0.01
N LYS A 94 25.80 -28.27 -1.21
CA LYS A 94 26.45 -27.14 -1.88
C LYS A 94 26.12 -25.82 -1.19
N ARG A 95 27.10 -24.95 -1.10
CA ARG A 95 26.95 -23.60 -0.50
C ARG A 95 25.85 -22.78 -1.17
N THR A 96 25.75 -22.86 -2.50
CA THR A 96 24.71 -22.17 -3.29
C THR A 96 23.32 -22.68 -2.97
N GLU A 97 23.13 -24.00 -2.84
CA GLU A 97 21.85 -24.60 -2.46
C GLU A 97 21.40 -24.16 -1.06
N LYS A 98 22.33 -24.16 -0.09
CA LYS A 98 22.07 -23.68 1.27
C LYS A 98 21.72 -22.19 1.31
N SER A 99 22.41 -21.38 0.52
CA SER A 99 22.14 -19.94 0.40
C SER A 99 20.75 -19.70 -0.20
N LEU A 100 20.39 -20.42 -1.27
CA LEU A 100 19.06 -20.32 -1.88
C LEU A 100 17.96 -20.76 -0.89
N ALA A 101 18.15 -21.91 -0.22
CA ALA A 101 17.22 -22.37 0.80
C ALA A 101 17.03 -21.33 1.91
N GLY A 102 18.12 -20.71 2.39
CA GLY A 102 18.06 -19.64 3.39
C GLY A 102 17.27 -18.44 2.91
N SER A 103 17.50 -17.99 1.66
CA SER A 103 16.76 -16.86 1.07
C SER A 103 15.26 -17.18 0.97
N VAL A 104 14.89 -18.36 0.50
CA VAL A 104 13.48 -18.80 0.41
C VAL A 104 12.83 -18.86 1.80
N ILE A 105 13.54 -19.43 2.79
CA ILE A 105 13.01 -19.58 4.15
C ILE A 105 12.81 -18.21 4.82
N VAL A 106 13.77 -17.32 4.69
CA VAL A 106 13.62 -15.93 5.20
C VAL A 106 12.44 -15.26 4.53
N TRP A 107 12.30 -15.38 3.20
CA TRP A 107 11.17 -14.83 2.47
C TRP A 107 9.84 -15.38 2.97
N LEU A 108 9.72 -16.72 3.15
CA LEU A 108 8.50 -17.34 3.67
C LEU A 108 8.17 -16.88 5.09
N ILE A 109 9.15 -16.78 5.98
CA ILE A 109 8.91 -16.35 7.36
C ILE A 109 8.52 -14.87 7.43
N THR A 110 9.11 -14.02 6.61
CA THR A 110 8.81 -12.58 6.63
C THR A 110 7.61 -12.20 5.76
N LEU A 111 7.13 -13.09 4.89
CA LEU A 111 6.06 -12.81 3.93
C LEU A 111 4.78 -12.22 4.56
N PRO A 112 4.18 -12.81 5.61
CA PRO A 112 2.97 -12.23 6.21
C PRO A 112 3.22 -10.83 6.79
N ILE A 113 4.42 -10.59 7.32
CA ILE A 113 4.82 -9.30 7.89
C ILE A 113 4.91 -8.24 6.79
N VAL A 114 5.57 -8.58 5.67
CA VAL A 114 5.70 -7.70 4.50
C VAL A 114 4.33 -7.38 3.90
N LEU A 115 3.48 -8.40 3.71
CA LEU A 115 2.14 -8.20 3.16
C LEU A 115 1.25 -7.34 4.06
N ARG A 116 1.32 -7.52 5.39
CA ARG A 116 0.59 -6.65 6.32
C ARG A 116 1.07 -5.21 6.32
N ALA A 117 2.35 -4.98 6.08
CA ALA A 117 2.95 -3.65 6.09
C ALA A 117 2.76 -2.90 4.77
N TYR A 118 2.89 -3.60 3.65
CA TYR A 118 3.00 -2.98 2.32
C TYR A 118 1.93 -3.42 1.32
N GLY A 119 1.18 -4.49 1.60
CA GLY A 119 0.18 -5.07 0.70
C GLY A 119 0.77 -5.76 -0.53
N GLU A 120 2.09 -5.69 -0.73
CA GLU A 120 2.79 -6.25 -1.89
C GLU A 120 4.11 -6.91 -1.49
N VAL A 121 4.60 -7.79 -2.35
CA VAL A 121 5.91 -8.43 -2.19
C VAL A 121 6.58 -8.67 -3.53
N SER A 122 7.90 -8.41 -3.63
CA SER A 122 8.67 -8.76 -4.82
C SER A 122 8.94 -10.27 -4.84
N LEU A 123 8.48 -10.95 -5.88
CA LEU A 123 8.78 -12.35 -6.13
C LEU A 123 10.23 -12.55 -6.59
N ALA A 124 10.77 -11.57 -7.30
CA ALA A 124 12.17 -11.56 -7.72
C ALA A 124 13.14 -11.36 -6.55
N GLY A 125 12.69 -10.81 -5.42
CA GLY A 125 13.52 -10.52 -4.25
C GLY A 125 14.30 -11.72 -3.73
N VAL A 126 13.74 -12.94 -3.83
CA VAL A 126 14.44 -14.18 -3.44
C VAL A 126 15.70 -14.38 -4.27
N VAL A 127 15.60 -14.18 -5.59
CA VAL A 127 16.74 -14.35 -6.52
C VAL A 127 17.71 -13.18 -6.38
N LEU A 128 17.21 -11.97 -6.26
CA LEU A 128 18.02 -10.78 -6.06
C LEU A 128 18.89 -10.87 -4.81
N ASN A 129 18.37 -11.41 -3.72
CA ASN A 129 19.10 -11.59 -2.46
C ASN A 129 20.33 -12.51 -2.60
N LEU A 130 20.33 -13.45 -3.55
CA LEU A 130 21.52 -14.27 -3.81
C LEU A 130 22.70 -13.46 -4.34
N LEU A 131 22.43 -12.35 -5.03
CA LEU A 131 23.44 -11.46 -5.57
C LEU A 131 23.74 -10.29 -4.62
N VAL A 132 22.71 -9.71 -4.02
CA VAL A 132 22.82 -8.53 -3.15
C VAL A 132 23.52 -8.86 -1.84
N LEU A 133 23.13 -9.95 -1.16
CA LEU A 133 23.67 -10.28 0.16
C LEU A 133 25.20 -10.51 0.16
N PRO A 134 25.79 -11.28 -0.77
CA PRO A 134 27.24 -11.48 -0.79
C PRO A 134 28.04 -10.21 -1.13
N THR A 135 27.46 -9.32 -1.94
CA THR A 135 28.15 -8.12 -2.45
C THR A 135 27.91 -6.87 -1.60
N SER A 136 26.89 -6.87 -0.73
CA SER A 136 26.59 -5.75 0.17
C SER A 136 27.75 -5.41 1.11
N GLY A 137 28.52 -6.42 1.54
CA GLY A 137 29.73 -6.23 2.36
C GLY A 137 30.79 -5.37 1.67
N LEU A 138 30.94 -5.48 0.34
CA LEU A 138 31.88 -4.67 -0.44
C LEU A 138 31.42 -3.21 -0.49
N VAL A 139 30.12 -2.97 -0.65
CA VAL A 139 29.55 -1.61 -0.62
C VAL A 139 29.81 -0.95 0.72
N LEU A 140 29.48 -1.67 1.81
CA LEU A 140 29.69 -1.17 3.16
C LEU A 140 31.17 -0.90 3.46
N ALA A 141 32.05 -1.85 3.13
CA ALA A 141 33.49 -1.69 3.35
C ALA A 141 34.05 -0.50 2.56
N SER A 142 33.70 -0.36 1.28
CA SER A 142 34.16 0.77 0.47
C SER A 142 33.74 2.12 1.06
N GLY A 143 32.49 2.24 1.59
CA GLY A 143 32.03 3.44 2.27
C GLY A 143 32.78 3.73 3.57
N ILE A 144 32.91 2.73 4.44
CA ILE A 144 33.60 2.87 5.74
C ILE A 144 35.07 3.29 5.55
N PHE A 145 35.78 2.70 4.59
CA PHE A 145 37.19 3.06 4.35
C PHE A 145 37.34 4.39 3.60
N ALA A 146 36.39 4.76 2.75
CA ALA A 146 36.45 6.04 2.04
C ALA A 146 36.24 7.25 2.94
N LEU A 147 35.41 7.14 3.98
CA LEU A 147 35.10 8.25 4.89
C LEU A 147 36.34 8.87 5.53
N PRO A 148 37.20 8.13 6.29
CA PRO A 148 38.38 8.70 6.89
C PRO A 148 39.42 9.18 5.88
N VAL A 149 39.55 8.48 4.74
CA VAL A 149 40.46 8.90 3.67
C VAL A 149 39.99 10.20 3.03
N GLY A 150 38.69 10.40 2.91
CA GLY A 150 38.08 11.59 2.31
C GLY A 150 38.29 12.87 3.10
N ILE A 151 38.50 12.75 4.42
CA ILE A 151 38.84 13.89 5.28
C ILE A 151 40.19 14.47 4.90
N PHE A 152 41.13 13.61 4.47
CA PHE A 152 42.51 14.03 4.15
C PHE A 152 42.73 14.21 2.65
N VAL A 153 42.29 13.26 1.82
CA VAL A 153 42.54 13.25 0.37
C VAL A 153 41.33 12.73 -0.40
N ILE A 154 40.51 13.66 -0.90
CA ILE A 154 39.26 13.36 -1.61
C ILE A 154 39.46 12.51 -2.87
N GLU A 155 40.57 12.72 -3.60
CA GLU A 155 40.87 11.97 -4.83
C GLU A 155 41.18 10.49 -4.57
N ILE A 156 41.78 10.18 -3.44
CA ILE A 156 42.01 8.78 -3.02
C ILE A 156 40.69 8.18 -2.55
N ALA A 157 39.87 8.92 -1.80
CA ALA A 157 38.56 8.46 -1.34
C ALA A 157 37.63 8.10 -2.50
N LYS A 158 37.63 8.86 -3.60
CA LYS A 158 36.90 8.55 -4.84
C LYS A 158 37.29 7.18 -5.42
N LYS A 159 38.56 6.82 -5.36
CA LYS A 159 39.07 5.51 -5.81
C LYS A 159 38.65 4.38 -4.87
N VAL A 160 38.66 4.64 -3.55
CA VAL A 160 38.25 3.66 -2.54
C VAL A 160 36.75 3.36 -2.59
N VAL A 161 35.91 4.36 -2.86
CA VAL A 161 34.45 4.18 -2.97
C VAL A 161 34.02 3.58 -4.30
N PHE A 162 34.87 3.63 -5.35
CA PHE A 162 34.55 3.22 -6.70
C PHE A 162 34.01 1.79 -6.82
N PRO A 163 34.58 0.75 -6.16
CA PRO A 163 34.03 -0.60 -6.19
C PRO A 163 32.59 -0.67 -5.66
N GLY A 164 32.31 0.04 -4.56
CA GLY A 164 30.95 0.15 -4.02
C GLY A 164 29.98 0.82 -4.97
N LYS A 165 30.42 1.88 -5.67
CA LYS A 165 29.64 2.56 -6.71
C LYS A 165 29.32 1.61 -7.88
N CYS A 166 30.27 0.79 -8.32
CA CYS A 166 30.02 -0.20 -9.38
C CYS A 166 28.98 -1.24 -8.97
N VAL A 167 29.03 -1.70 -7.71
CA VAL A 167 28.04 -2.67 -7.19
C VAL A 167 26.66 -2.01 -7.10
N LEU A 168 26.53 -0.78 -6.63
CA LEU A 168 25.25 -0.05 -6.57
C LEU A 168 24.67 0.19 -7.98
N PHE A 169 25.52 0.57 -8.93
CA PHE A 169 25.10 0.69 -10.34
C PHE A 169 24.59 -0.64 -10.90
N PHE A 170 25.28 -1.74 -10.59
CA PHE A 170 24.81 -3.08 -10.97
C PHE A 170 23.44 -3.41 -10.34
N TYR A 171 23.21 -3.05 -9.06
CA TYR A 171 21.89 -3.25 -8.42
C TYR A 171 20.80 -2.44 -9.10
N GLU A 172 21.08 -1.19 -9.44
CA GLU A 172 20.15 -0.31 -10.17
C GLU A 172 19.73 -0.96 -11.50
N LYS A 173 20.70 -1.39 -12.31
CA LYS A 173 20.41 -2.07 -13.59
C LYS A 173 19.68 -3.40 -13.41
N LEU A 174 19.97 -4.14 -12.36
CA LEU A 174 19.28 -5.38 -12.06
C LEU A 174 17.81 -5.12 -11.67
N CYS A 175 17.54 -4.07 -10.89
CA CYS A 175 16.19 -3.65 -10.53
C CYS A 175 15.40 -3.17 -11.78
N GLU A 176 16.04 -2.41 -12.70
CA GLU A 176 15.42 -2.02 -13.97
C GLU A 176 14.98 -3.24 -14.78
N VAL A 177 15.88 -4.23 -14.95
CA VAL A 177 15.56 -5.47 -15.68
C VAL A 177 14.41 -6.24 -15.02
N VAL A 178 14.41 -6.33 -13.69
CA VAL A 178 13.31 -6.98 -12.96
C VAL A 178 12.00 -6.21 -13.13
N GLY A 179 12.05 -4.87 -13.21
CA GLY A 179 10.89 -4.03 -13.46
C GLY A 179 10.22 -4.30 -14.83
N TRP A 180 10.97 -4.79 -15.82
CA TRP A 180 10.41 -5.20 -17.12
C TRP A 180 9.71 -6.56 -17.10
N ILE A 181 9.92 -7.36 -16.06
CA ILE A 181 9.29 -8.68 -15.94
C ILE A 181 7.86 -8.49 -15.44
N PRO A 182 6.83 -8.85 -16.25
CA PRO A 182 5.46 -8.81 -15.79
C PRO A 182 5.27 -9.64 -14.52
N HIS A 183 4.48 -9.15 -13.58
CA HIS A 183 4.19 -9.83 -12.31
C HIS A 183 5.43 -10.11 -11.43
N SER A 184 6.54 -9.36 -11.60
CA SER A 184 7.71 -9.44 -10.69
C SER A 184 7.37 -9.05 -9.25
N THR A 185 6.31 -8.31 -9.06
CA THR A 185 5.73 -7.95 -7.76
C THR A 185 4.29 -8.46 -7.68
N TRP A 186 3.98 -9.10 -6.56
CA TRP A 186 2.63 -9.57 -6.26
C TRP A 186 1.94 -8.64 -5.26
N ILE A 187 0.89 -7.96 -5.69
CA ILE A 187 0.00 -7.18 -4.84
C ILE A 187 -1.06 -8.13 -4.31
N ALA A 188 -0.83 -8.64 -3.10
CA ALA A 188 -1.68 -9.62 -2.47
C ALA A 188 -2.74 -9.01 -1.55
N GLY A 189 -2.57 -7.76 -1.18
CA GLY A 189 -3.34 -7.14 -0.09
C GLY A 189 -2.77 -7.44 1.29
N SER A 190 -3.33 -6.80 2.30
CA SER A 190 -2.95 -7.00 3.70
C SER A 190 -3.74 -8.16 4.31
N PRO A 191 -3.09 -9.31 4.63
CA PRO A 191 -3.79 -10.45 5.23
C PRO A 191 -4.31 -10.12 6.63
N LYS A 192 -5.47 -10.65 6.98
CA LYS A 192 -6.02 -10.56 8.34
C LYS A 192 -5.14 -11.34 9.31
N LEU A 193 -5.14 -10.95 10.60
CA LEU A 193 -4.28 -11.59 11.61
C LEU A 193 -4.47 -13.12 11.69
N TRP A 194 -5.73 -13.58 11.60
CA TRP A 194 -6.02 -15.02 11.61
C TRP A 194 -5.44 -15.78 10.41
N GLN A 195 -5.35 -15.13 9.23
CA GLN A 195 -4.70 -15.72 8.04
C GLN A 195 -3.19 -15.87 8.28
N CYS A 196 -2.56 -14.86 8.90
CA CYS A 196 -1.14 -14.95 9.28
C CYS A 196 -0.88 -16.11 10.25
N VAL A 197 -1.72 -16.26 11.28
CA VAL A 197 -1.62 -17.36 12.25
C VAL A 197 -1.82 -18.70 11.55
N ALA A 198 -2.87 -18.83 10.73
CA ALA A 198 -3.14 -20.06 9.96
C ALA A 198 -2.00 -20.41 9.02
N TYR A 199 -1.39 -19.43 8.36
CA TYR A 199 -0.23 -19.61 7.51
C TYR A 199 0.96 -20.19 8.27
N TYR A 200 1.33 -19.61 9.42
CA TYR A 200 2.43 -20.15 10.23
C TYR A 200 2.14 -21.53 10.77
N VAL A 201 0.89 -21.83 11.15
CA VAL A 201 0.46 -23.17 11.54
C VAL A 201 0.63 -24.15 10.37
N MET A 202 0.18 -23.78 9.16
CA MET A 202 0.37 -24.62 7.97
C MET A 202 1.85 -24.89 7.69
N LEU A 203 2.71 -23.87 7.75
CA LEU A 203 4.16 -24.05 7.59
C LEU A 203 4.74 -24.97 8.66
N ALA A 204 4.33 -24.83 9.93
CA ALA A 204 4.79 -25.68 11.03
C ALA A 204 4.36 -27.16 10.82
N VAL A 205 3.13 -27.40 10.36
CA VAL A 205 2.62 -28.74 10.04
C VAL A 205 3.39 -29.36 8.87
N ILE A 206 3.65 -28.59 7.80
CA ILE A 206 4.46 -29.04 6.65
C ILE A 206 5.87 -29.41 7.13
N PHE A 207 6.49 -28.56 7.94
CA PHE A 207 7.82 -28.78 8.49
C PHE A 207 7.86 -30.04 9.39
N ALA A 208 6.89 -30.18 10.31
CA ALA A 208 6.77 -31.36 11.17
C ALA A 208 6.55 -32.64 10.35
N GLY A 209 5.72 -32.59 9.31
CA GLY A 209 5.47 -33.69 8.39
C GLY A 209 6.73 -34.12 7.62
N LEU A 210 7.52 -33.15 7.14
CA LEU A 210 8.82 -33.41 6.51
C LEU A 210 9.79 -34.07 7.50
N LYS A 211 9.87 -33.60 8.73
CA LYS A 211 10.74 -34.16 9.78
C LYS A 211 10.34 -35.58 10.18
N TRP A 212 9.04 -35.81 10.35
CA TRP A 212 8.53 -37.16 10.66
C TRP A 212 8.80 -38.16 9.54
N ARG A 213 8.59 -37.77 8.29
CA ARG A 213 8.80 -38.59 7.11
C ARG A 213 10.28 -38.89 6.81
N LYS A 214 11.22 -38.00 7.19
CA LYS A 214 12.66 -38.31 7.12
C LYS A 214 12.99 -39.60 7.90
N LYS A 215 12.26 -39.88 8.99
CA LYS A 215 12.42 -41.08 9.82
C LYS A 215 11.82 -42.33 9.19
N THR A 216 10.83 -42.22 8.28
CA THR A 216 10.10 -43.34 7.68
C THR A 216 10.40 -43.47 6.18
N ALA A 217 11.39 -44.23 5.78
CA ALA A 217 11.94 -44.33 4.41
C ALA A 217 10.92 -44.57 3.28
N GLY A 218 11.09 -43.89 2.12
CA GLY A 218 10.39 -44.13 0.85
C GLY A 218 10.02 -42.86 0.07
N GLY A 219 10.34 -42.76 -1.23
CA GLY A 219 9.76 -41.80 -2.20
C GLY A 219 10.21 -40.33 -2.12
N LYS A 220 11.50 -40.02 -2.29
CA LYS A 220 12.06 -38.67 -2.15
C LYS A 220 11.44 -37.57 -3.06
N ALA A 221 11.20 -37.90 -4.34
CA ALA A 221 10.74 -36.89 -5.33
C ALA A 221 9.26 -36.50 -5.17
N MET A 222 8.36 -37.45 -4.92
CA MET A 222 6.92 -37.19 -4.75
C MET A 222 6.61 -36.45 -3.46
N ARG A 223 7.48 -36.56 -2.45
CA ARG A 223 7.34 -35.88 -1.16
C ARG A 223 7.70 -34.37 -1.24
N SER A 224 8.74 -34.06 -2.00
CA SER A 224 9.15 -32.67 -2.22
C SER A 224 8.09 -31.91 -3.02
N ALA A 225 7.52 -32.50 -4.07
CA ALA A 225 6.48 -31.89 -4.89
C ALA A 225 5.22 -31.58 -4.08
N ALA A 226 4.70 -32.54 -3.28
CA ALA A 226 3.54 -32.28 -2.43
C ALA A 226 3.78 -31.20 -1.39
N SER A 227 4.98 -31.14 -0.79
CA SER A 227 5.32 -30.10 0.18
C SER A 227 5.45 -28.72 -0.47
N VAL A 228 5.99 -28.64 -1.68
CA VAL A 228 6.06 -27.40 -2.47
C VAL A 228 4.65 -26.92 -2.81
N ILE A 229 3.76 -27.82 -3.27
CA ILE A 229 2.36 -27.46 -3.55
C ILE A 229 1.67 -26.93 -2.29
N LEU A 230 1.85 -27.57 -1.13
CA LEU A 230 1.25 -27.10 0.12
C LEU A 230 1.80 -25.73 0.55
N VAL A 231 3.08 -25.44 0.36
CA VAL A 231 3.67 -24.13 0.61
C VAL A 231 3.08 -23.09 -0.33
N ILE A 232 2.96 -23.39 -1.63
CA ILE A 232 2.33 -22.47 -2.61
C ILE A 232 0.88 -22.19 -2.20
N LEU A 233 0.11 -23.20 -1.81
CA LEU A 233 -1.26 -23.02 -1.35
C LEU A 233 -1.33 -22.13 -0.08
N ALA A 234 -0.41 -22.32 0.86
CA ALA A 234 -0.31 -21.47 2.05
C ALA A 234 0.02 -20.01 1.69
N VAL A 235 0.91 -19.79 0.72
CA VAL A 235 1.25 -18.45 0.21
C VAL A 235 0.04 -17.80 -0.47
N VAL A 236 -0.62 -18.52 -1.38
CA VAL A 236 -1.82 -18.03 -2.09
C VAL A 236 -2.95 -17.71 -1.12
N PHE A 237 -3.08 -18.48 -0.05
CA PHE A 237 -4.08 -18.25 1.00
C PHE A 237 -3.92 -16.90 1.70
N LEU A 238 -2.70 -16.36 1.86
CA LEU A 238 -2.48 -15.03 2.42
C LEU A 238 -3.07 -13.92 1.56
N GLY A 239 -3.08 -14.09 0.23
CA GLY A 239 -3.66 -13.13 -0.70
C GLY A 239 -5.14 -13.36 -1.00
N TYR A 240 -5.80 -14.30 -0.30
CA TYR A 240 -7.21 -14.56 -0.50
C TYR A 240 -8.07 -13.55 0.25
N HIS A 241 -8.66 -12.62 -0.48
CA HIS A 241 -9.60 -11.62 0.01
C HIS A 241 -10.93 -11.78 -0.74
N PRO A 242 -11.93 -12.45 -0.12
CA PRO A 242 -13.25 -12.57 -0.74
C PRO A 242 -13.86 -11.18 -0.94
N ARG A 243 -14.49 -10.98 -2.08
CA ARG A 243 -15.24 -9.77 -2.39
C ARG A 243 -16.70 -10.02 -2.05
N GLU A 244 -17.17 -9.33 -1.03
CA GLU A 244 -18.55 -9.41 -0.56
C GLU A 244 -19.24 -8.09 -0.88
N GLY A 245 -19.92 -8.02 -2.03
CA GLY A 245 -20.66 -6.83 -2.45
C GLY A 245 -19.78 -5.67 -2.96
N LEU A 246 -20.38 -4.50 -2.99
CA LEU A 246 -19.74 -3.23 -3.35
C LEU A 246 -19.09 -2.60 -2.11
N MET A 247 -17.86 -2.12 -2.25
CA MET A 247 -17.18 -1.33 -1.25
C MET A 247 -16.87 0.07 -1.80
N ILE A 248 -17.25 1.08 -1.05
CA ILE A 248 -16.94 2.49 -1.28
C ILE A 248 -16.07 2.96 -0.12
N ALA A 249 -14.87 3.43 -0.38
CA ALA A 249 -13.97 3.92 0.65
C ALA A 249 -13.55 5.35 0.36
N CYS A 250 -14.00 6.29 1.17
CA CYS A 250 -13.59 7.70 1.13
C CYS A 250 -12.37 7.88 2.03
N LEU A 251 -11.23 8.24 1.44
CA LEU A 251 -9.94 8.33 2.13
C LEU A 251 -9.75 9.70 2.78
N ASP A 252 -9.12 9.75 3.95
CA ASP A 252 -8.62 11.01 4.52
C ASP A 252 -7.34 11.44 3.81
N ILE A 253 -7.47 12.19 2.75
CA ILE A 253 -6.33 12.79 2.03
C ILE A 253 -6.09 14.26 2.41
N GLY A 254 -6.73 14.75 3.46
CA GLY A 254 -6.72 16.15 3.89
C GLY A 254 -7.85 16.95 3.28
N GLN A 255 -7.57 18.17 2.80
CA GLN A 255 -8.55 18.97 2.08
C GLN A 255 -8.57 18.55 0.63
N GLY A 256 -9.61 17.78 0.26
CA GLY A 256 -9.81 17.23 -1.07
C GLY A 256 -10.58 15.91 -1.05
N ASP A 257 -10.75 15.30 -2.20
CA ASP A 257 -11.56 14.12 -2.43
C ASP A 257 -10.76 12.93 -2.98
N CYS A 258 -11.07 11.76 -2.44
CA CYS A 258 -10.57 10.49 -2.95
C CYS A 258 -11.48 9.35 -2.51
N CYS A 259 -12.20 8.75 -3.43
CA CYS A 259 -13.05 7.59 -3.17
C CYS A 259 -12.61 6.38 -4.01
N VAL A 260 -12.42 5.24 -3.35
CA VAL A 260 -12.09 3.97 -4.00
C VAL A 260 -13.35 3.11 -4.06
N LEU A 261 -13.72 2.67 -5.26
CA LEU A 261 -14.80 1.71 -5.48
C LEU A 261 -14.20 0.33 -5.79
N LYS A 262 -14.59 -0.67 -5.01
CA LYS A 262 -14.22 -2.07 -5.24
C LYS A 262 -15.47 -2.87 -5.54
N MET A 263 -15.62 -3.27 -6.79
CA MET A 263 -16.83 -3.94 -7.29
C MET A 263 -16.82 -5.44 -6.95
N PRO A 264 -17.99 -6.06 -6.75
CA PRO A 264 -18.09 -7.51 -6.54
C PRO A 264 -17.56 -8.31 -7.72
N GLY A 265 -17.76 -7.81 -8.95
CA GLY A 265 -17.30 -8.43 -10.20
C GLY A 265 -15.79 -8.47 -10.42
N GLY A 266 -15.02 -7.72 -9.64
CA GLY A 266 -13.57 -7.69 -9.71
C GLY A 266 -13.00 -6.35 -10.14
N GLU A 267 -13.77 -5.49 -10.75
CA GLU A 267 -13.36 -4.17 -11.21
C GLU A 267 -13.10 -3.22 -10.03
N ASN A 268 -12.20 -2.26 -10.23
CA ASN A 268 -11.86 -1.24 -9.22
C ASN A 268 -11.76 0.12 -9.89
N PHE A 269 -12.35 1.12 -9.24
CA PHE A 269 -12.32 2.49 -9.73
C PHE A 269 -11.83 3.44 -8.64
N LEU A 270 -11.24 4.54 -9.06
CA LEU A 270 -10.92 5.67 -8.24
C LEU A 270 -11.79 6.84 -8.70
N ILE A 271 -12.43 7.54 -7.78
CA ILE A 271 -13.13 8.80 -8.03
C ILE A 271 -12.36 9.88 -7.31
N ASP A 272 -11.78 10.77 -8.07
CA ASP A 272 -10.86 11.80 -7.63
C ASP A 272 -9.65 11.26 -6.84
N GLY A 273 -8.75 12.11 -6.45
CA GLY A 273 -7.55 11.72 -5.72
C GLY A 273 -6.61 12.89 -5.52
N GLY A 274 -7.11 14.00 -5.01
CA GLY A 274 -6.31 15.21 -4.84
C GLY A 274 -6.41 15.82 -3.46
N SER A 275 -5.43 16.64 -3.11
CA SER A 275 -5.39 17.40 -1.87
C SER A 275 -4.74 18.77 -2.08
N SER A 276 -5.38 19.82 -1.55
CA SER A 276 -4.83 21.18 -1.57
C SER A 276 -3.85 21.46 -0.43
N ASN A 277 -3.83 20.63 0.63
CA ASN A 277 -3.00 20.87 1.81
C ASN A 277 -2.00 19.74 2.14
N LYS A 278 -2.09 18.58 1.50
CA LYS A 278 -1.10 17.50 1.60
C LYS A 278 -0.37 17.32 0.26
N LYS A 279 0.90 16.96 0.32
CA LYS A 279 1.73 16.63 -0.86
C LYS A 279 1.99 15.12 -0.90
N ASN A 280 2.29 14.62 -2.09
CA ASN A 280 2.61 13.21 -2.33
C ASN A 280 1.50 12.28 -1.83
N THR A 281 0.25 12.66 -2.02
CA THR A 281 -0.93 11.89 -1.59
C THR A 281 -1.01 10.54 -2.27
N ALA A 282 -0.59 10.45 -3.53
CA ALA A 282 -0.51 9.17 -4.22
C ALA A 282 0.46 8.21 -3.53
N VAL A 283 1.67 8.68 -3.21
CA VAL A 283 2.76 7.84 -2.66
C VAL A 283 2.46 7.39 -1.23
N TYR A 284 1.91 8.29 -0.40
CA TYR A 284 1.78 8.02 1.04
C TYR A 284 0.38 7.58 1.48
N GLN A 285 -0.65 7.77 0.65
CA GLN A 285 -2.04 7.46 1.03
C GLN A 285 -2.75 6.59 0.00
N ILE A 286 -2.87 7.02 -1.29
CA ILE A 286 -3.69 6.33 -2.27
C ILE A 286 -3.09 4.97 -2.66
N LEU A 287 -1.85 4.95 -3.16
CA LEU A 287 -1.20 3.70 -3.59
C LEU A 287 -1.01 2.69 -2.44
N PRO A 288 -0.57 3.09 -1.23
CA PRO A 288 -0.55 2.17 -0.10
C PRO A 288 -1.92 1.60 0.25
N TYR A 289 -2.98 2.41 0.21
CA TYR A 289 -4.35 1.92 0.43
C TYR A 289 -4.75 0.89 -0.63
N LEU A 290 -4.57 1.20 -1.92
CA LEU A 290 -4.88 0.29 -3.02
C LEU A 290 -4.14 -1.04 -2.86
N LYS A 291 -2.83 -1.00 -2.59
CA LYS A 291 -2.02 -2.19 -2.37
C LYS A 291 -2.50 -3.01 -1.18
N ASN A 292 -2.83 -2.36 -0.06
CA ASN A 292 -3.37 -3.03 1.13
C ASN A 292 -4.74 -3.68 0.87
N GLN A 293 -5.54 -3.12 -0.03
CA GLN A 293 -6.81 -3.72 -0.48
C GLN A 293 -6.63 -4.82 -1.54
N GLY A 294 -5.40 -5.10 -1.95
CA GLY A 294 -5.10 -6.08 -3.01
C GLY A 294 -5.51 -5.59 -4.40
N ILE A 295 -5.57 -4.28 -4.61
CA ILE A 295 -5.92 -3.66 -5.89
C ILE A 295 -4.64 -3.43 -6.68
N ALA A 296 -4.39 -4.32 -7.64
CA ALA A 296 -3.27 -4.23 -8.57
C ALA A 296 -3.62 -3.44 -9.85
N THR A 297 -4.91 -3.27 -10.13
CA THR A 297 -5.38 -2.60 -11.33
C THR A 297 -6.59 -1.72 -10.99
N LEU A 298 -6.52 -0.47 -11.42
CA LEU A 298 -7.67 0.42 -11.53
C LEU A 298 -8.22 0.31 -12.95
N ASP A 299 -9.47 -0.13 -13.07
CA ASP A 299 -10.16 -0.22 -14.36
C ASP A 299 -10.52 1.17 -14.90
N GLY A 300 -10.67 2.15 -14.00
CA GLY A 300 -10.80 3.55 -14.36
C GLY A 300 -10.53 4.49 -13.20
N ILE A 301 -10.08 5.69 -13.54
CA ILE A 301 -10.03 6.84 -12.66
C ILE A 301 -11.03 7.85 -13.20
N PHE A 302 -12.05 8.19 -12.43
CA PHE A 302 -12.97 9.27 -12.72
C PHE A 302 -12.43 10.56 -12.12
N VAL A 303 -12.45 11.62 -12.88
CA VAL A 303 -12.13 12.98 -12.45
C VAL A 303 -13.41 13.79 -12.48
N SER A 304 -13.84 14.26 -11.32
CA SER A 304 -15.04 15.11 -11.26
C SER A 304 -14.81 16.46 -11.93
N HIS A 305 -13.72 17.12 -11.60
CA HIS A 305 -13.26 18.37 -12.18
C HIS A 305 -11.75 18.53 -11.96
N THR A 306 -11.16 19.64 -12.42
CA THR A 306 -9.69 19.76 -12.51
C THR A 306 -9.03 20.57 -11.41
N ASP A 307 -9.70 20.84 -10.31
CA ASP A 307 -9.10 21.53 -9.17
C ASP A 307 -8.10 20.63 -8.44
N LYS A 308 -7.08 21.23 -7.84
CA LYS A 308 -5.94 20.49 -7.25
C LYS A 308 -6.33 19.55 -6.14
N ASP A 309 -7.36 19.84 -5.39
CA ASP A 309 -7.89 18.98 -4.33
C ASP A 309 -8.67 17.77 -4.86
N HIS A 310 -8.82 17.65 -6.18
CA HIS A 310 -9.38 16.48 -6.85
C HIS A 310 -8.36 15.75 -7.72
N ILE A 311 -7.35 16.45 -8.27
CA ILE A 311 -6.45 15.84 -9.26
C ILE A 311 -4.99 15.67 -8.83
N SER A 312 -4.49 16.36 -7.80
CA SER A 312 -3.05 16.39 -7.50
C SER A 312 -2.43 15.01 -7.28
N GLY A 313 -3.12 14.09 -6.60
CA GLY A 313 -2.66 12.72 -6.45
C GLY A 313 -2.88 11.87 -7.72
N ILE A 314 -3.87 12.19 -8.55
CA ILE A 314 -4.05 11.54 -9.85
C ILE A 314 -2.87 11.88 -10.76
N GLU A 315 -2.47 13.16 -10.83
CA GLU A 315 -1.26 13.58 -11.55
C GLU A 315 -0.03 12.78 -11.08
N GLU A 316 0.17 12.67 -9.76
CA GLU A 316 1.27 11.88 -9.18
C GLU A 316 1.18 10.40 -9.60
N ILE A 317 -0.02 9.77 -9.59
CA ILE A 317 -0.20 8.39 -10.05
C ILE A 317 0.19 8.25 -11.52
N LEU A 318 -0.29 9.15 -12.38
CA LEU A 318 0.01 9.13 -13.81
C LEU A 318 1.50 9.34 -14.09
N GLU A 319 2.17 10.25 -13.38
CA GLU A 319 3.61 10.45 -13.46
C GLU A 319 4.39 9.19 -13.04
N LEU A 320 3.98 8.53 -11.95
CA LEU A 320 4.59 7.28 -11.51
C LEU A 320 4.37 6.14 -12.52
N CYS A 321 3.19 6.09 -13.15
CA CYS A 321 2.92 5.14 -14.23
C CYS A 321 3.81 5.38 -15.45
N ALA A 322 3.96 6.64 -15.89
CA ALA A 322 4.81 7.01 -17.02
C ALA A 322 6.29 6.67 -16.79
N GLN A 323 6.75 6.74 -15.55
CA GLN A 323 8.12 6.41 -15.13
C GLN A 323 8.31 4.93 -14.75
N ASN A 324 7.27 4.10 -14.80
CA ASN A 324 7.27 2.71 -14.30
C ASN A 324 7.71 2.59 -12.83
N LEU A 325 7.35 3.57 -11.99
CA LEU A 325 7.67 3.61 -10.55
C LEU A 325 6.54 3.12 -9.65
N THR A 326 5.44 2.69 -10.21
CA THR A 326 4.35 2.04 -9.47
C THR A 326 4.04 0.65 -10.01
N THR A 327 3.56 -0.22 -9.13
CA THR A 327 3.10 -1.58 -9.45
C THR A 327 1.60 -1.64 -9.68
N VAL A 328 0.88 -0.55 -9.42
CA VAL A 328 -0.55 -0.39 -9.70
C VAL A 328 -0.72 0.07 -11.15
N HIS A 329 -1.56 -0.65 -11.90
CA HIS A 329 -1.85 -0.34 -13.29
C HIS A 329 -3.17 0.44 -13.41
N VAL A 330 -3.22 1.42 -14.30
CA VAL A 330 -4.44 2.18 -14.62
C VAL A 330 -4.81 1.90 -16.08
N LYS A 331 -6.06 1.49 -16.33
CA LYS A 331 -6.54 1.21 -17.70
C LYS A 331 -7.13 2.43 -18.37
N ASN A 332 -7.99 3.15 -17.67
CA ASN A 332 -8.74 4.27 -18.23
C ASN A 332 -8.65 5.49 -17.33
N LEU A 333 -8.59 6.67 -17.94
CA LEU A 333 -8.82 7.96 -17.31
C LEU A 333 -10.11 8.55 -17.91
N ILE A 334 -11.11 8.81 -17.08
CA ILE A 334 -12.41 9.33 -17.47
C ILE A 334 -12.48 10.79 -17.00
N LEU A 335 -12.52 11.71 -17.96
CA LEU A 335 -12.56 13.16 -17.74
C LEU A 335 -13.96 13.70 -18.08
N PRO A 336 -14.42 14.81 -17.51
CA PRO A 336 -15.66 15.45 -17.93
C PRO A 336 -15.57 15.90 -19.39
N ASP A 337 -16.70 15.83 -20.12
CA ASP A 337 -16.80 16.15 -21.54
C ASP A 337 -17.06 17.65 -21.74
N TRP A 338 -16.00 18.44 -21.68
CA TRP A 338 -16.05 19.89 -21.81
C TRP A 338 -15.66 20.37 -23.21
N ASN A 339 -16.29 21.44 -23.68
CA ASN A 339 -15.96 22.08 -24.95
C ASN A 339 -14.66 22.90 -24.86
N THR A 340 -14.43 23.56 -23.72
CA THR A 340 -13.21 24.33 -23.44
C THR A 340 -12.44 23.67 -22.32
N THR A 341 -11.16 23.41 -22.52
CA THR A 341 -10.29 22.69 -21.56
C THR A 341 -9.16 23.59 -21.08
N GLY A 342 -8.92 23.57 -19.77
CA GLY A 342 -7.83 24.29 -19.12
C GLY A 342 -6.48 23.57 -19.20
N GLU A 343 -5.46 24.18 -18.63
CA GLU A 343 -4.09 23.67 -18.62
C GLU A 343 -3.97 22.34 -17.84
N GLU A 344 -4.63 22.24 -16.70
CA GLU A 344 -4.67 21.05 -15.84
C GLU A 344 -5.30 19.86 -16.56
N TYR A 345 -6.40 20.10 -17.29
CA TYR A 345 -7.07 19.07 -18.08
C TYR A 345 -6.17 18.51 -19.18
N GLU A 346 -5.49 19.37 -19.94
CA GLU A 346 -4.56 18.93 -20.99
C GLU A 346 -3.31 18.26 -20.40
N ARG A 347 -2.87 18.66 -19.21
CA ARG A 347 -1.78 18.01 -18.49
C ARG A 347 -2.16 16.57 -18.12
N LEU A 348 -3.33 16.32 -17.56
CA LEU A 348 -3.82 14.97 -17.27
C LEU A 348 -3.84 14.10 -18.53
N LYS A 349 -4.35 14.63 -19.65
CA LYS A 349 -4.36 13.91 -20.94
C LYS A 349 -2.96 13.58 -21.43
N MET A 350 -2.02 14.52 -21.29
CA MET A 350 -0.62 14.31 -21.68
C MET A 350 0.00 13.17 -20.86
N LEU A 351 -0.13 13.21 -19.54
CA LEU A 351 0.41 12.18 -18.63
C LEU A 351 -0.21 10.80 -18.90
N ALA A 352 -1.53 10.74 -19.12
CA ALA A 352 -2.23 9.49 -19.45
C ALA A 352 -1.71 8.91 -20.77
N ARG A 353 -1.51 9.74 -21.82
CA ARG A 353 -0.94 9.29 -23.10
C ARG A 353 0.49 8.77 -22.94
N GLN A 354 1.34 9.43 -22.15
CA GLN A 354 2.71 8.99 -21.85
C GLN A 354 2.74 7.62 -21.16
N SER A 355 1.74 7.33 -20.36
CA SER A 355 1.58 6.07 -19.61
C SER A 355 0.85 4.98 -20.41
N GLY A 356 0.37 5.27 -21.64
CA GLY A 356 -0.43 4.34 -22.44
C GLY A 356 -1.85 4.09 -21.88
N ILE A 357 -2.34 4.99 -21.02
CA ILE A 357 -3.67 4.90 -20.39
C ILE A 357 -4.71 5.43 -21.39
N GLN A 358 -5.83 4.72 -21.53
CA GLN A 358 -6.91 5.12 -22.40
C GLN A 358 -7.66 6.31 -21.80
N ILE A 359 -7.95 7.33 -22.61
CA ILE A 359 -8.69 8.51 -22.20
C ILE A 359 -10.11 8.39 -22.72
N GLN A 360 -11.07 8.59 -21.84
CA GLN A 360 -12.49 8.65 -22.14
C GLN A 360 -13.06 9.95 -21.59
N THR A 361 -14.18 10.41 -22.16
CA THR A 361 -14.95 11.53 -21.63
C THR A 361 -16.28 11.05 -21.08
N GLY A 362 -16.74 11.67 -20.00
CA GLY A 362 -18.00 11.41 -19.33
C GLY A 362 -18.94 12.60 -19.45
N ARG A 363 -20.20 12.34 -19.79
CA ARG A 363 -21.29 13.32 -19.84
C ARG A 363 -22.60 12.69 -19.48
N GLU A 364 -23.61 13.49 -19.25
CA GLU A 364 -24.97 13.07 -18.96
C GLU A 364 -25.44 11.90 -19.86
N GLY A 365 -26.08 10.91 -19.24
CA GLY A 365 -26.62 9.72 -19.90
C GLY A 365 -25.57 8.66 -20.25
N LYS A 366 -24.28 8.89 -20.02
CA LYS A 366 -23.26 7.87 -20.23
C LYS A 366 -23.29 6.83 -19.11
N LEU A 367 -23.40 5.57 -19.49
CA LEU A 367 -23.55 4.45 -18.59
C LEU A 367 -22.37 3.50 -18.70
N LEU A 368 -21.67 3.28 -17.60
CA LEU A 368 -20.66 2.22 -17.47
C LEU A 368 -21.31 1.02 -16.76
N LYS A 369 -21.34 -0.12 -17.42
CA LYS A 369 -21.89 -1.36 -16.86
C LYS A 369 -20.78 -2.35 -16.57
N THR A 370 -20.71 -2.80 -15.33
CA THR A 370 -20.00 -4.02 -14.95
C THR A 370 -20.99 -5.20 -14.90
N LYS A 371 -20.59 -6.35 -14.39
CA LYS A 371 -21.50 -7.51 -14.29
C LYS A 371 -22.70 -7.26 -13.38
N GLU A 372 -22.48 -6.53 -12.28
CA GLU A 372 -23.47 -6.40 -11.19
C GLU A 372 -23.73 -4.95 -10.81
N VAL A 373 -22.81 -4.04 -11.12
CA VAL A 373 -22.85 -2.64 -10.75
C VAL A 373 -22.95 -1.78 -12.00
N GLN A 374 -23.76 -0.73 -11.94
CA GLN A 374 -23.86 0.30 -12.99
C GLN A 374 -23.39 1.63 -12.42
N ILE A 375 -22.67 2.40 -13.22
CA ILE A 375 -22.31 3.78 -12.93
C ILE A 375 -22.89 4.63 -14.04
N GLU A 376 -23.77 5.55 -13.67
CA GLU A 376 -24.38 6.50 -14.57
C GLU A 376 -23.78 7.89 -14.34
N ILE A 377 -23.44 8.58 -15.40
CA ILE A 377 -22.98 9.96 -15.35
C ILE A 377 -24.19 10.86 -15.59
N LEU A 378 -24.46 11.72 -14.59
CA LEU A 378 -25.62 12.60 -14.57
C LEU A 378 -25.27 14.04 -14.98
N ALA A 379 -24.02 14.44 -14.84
CA ALA A 379 -23.45 15.71 -15.29
C ALA A 379 -21.98 15.49 -15.70
N PRO A 380 -21.37 16.35 -16.54
CA PRO A 380 -21.93 17.56 -17.13
C PRO A 380 -22.95 17.30 -18.22
N GLU A 381 -23.82 18.29 -18.47
CA GLU A 381 -24.74 18.27 -19.60
C GLU A 381 -23.99 18.21 -20.93
N ASN A 382 -24.67 17.74 -21.98
CA ASN A 382 -24.08 17.70 -23.31
C ASN A 382 -23.82 19.12 -23.84
N GLY A 383 -22.55 19.44 -24.09
CA GLY A 383 -22.12 20.75 -24.57
C GLY A 383 -21.73 21.70 -23.44
N ALA A 384 -21.50 21.22 -22.23
CA ALA A 384 -20.95 22.01 -21.13
C ALA A 384 -19.67 22.74 -21.57
N ASP A 385 -19.52 23.97 -21.15
CA ASP A 385 -18.40 24.81 -21.60
C ASP A 385 -17.08 24.45 -20.86
N GLY A 386 -17.16 24.07 -19.59
CA GLY A 386 -16.01 23.83 -18.73
C GLY A 386 -15.37 25.13 -18.21
N SER A 387 -16.08 26.26 -18.34
CA SER A 387 -15.61 27.56 -17.84
C SER A 387 -15.72 27.67 -16.31
N ASP A 388 -16.73 27.06 -15.72
CA ASP A 388 -16.85 26.84 -14.28
C ASP A 388 -16.64 25.36 -13.99
N THR A 389 -15.42 25.00 -13.60
CA THR A 389 -15.04 23.60 -13.40
C THR A 389 -15.85 22.90 -12.31
N ASN A 390 -16.37 23.63 -11.34
CA ASN A 390 -17.23 23.11 -10.28
C ASN A 390 -18.64 22.84 -10.79
N GLU A 391 -19.31 23.85 -11.36
CA GLU A 391 -20.68 23.70 -11.83
C GLU A 391 -20.78 22.74 -13.05
N ASP A 392 -19.75 22.71 -13.90
CA ASP A 392 -19.62 21.75 -15.02
C ASP A 392 -18.97 20.42 -14.58
N GLY A 393 -18.87 20.16 -13.27
CA GLY A 393 -18.25 18.97 -12.70
C GLY A 393 -19.01 17.68 -13.00
N MET A 394 -18.30 16.54 -12.97
CA MET A 394 -18.90 15.23 -13.20
C MET A 394 -19.65 14.76 -11.96
N VAL A 395 -20.95 14.52 -12.12
CA VAL A 395 -21.79 13.86 -11.11
C VAL A 395 -22.07 12.45 -11.55
N MET A 396 -21.95 11.50 -10.62
CA MET A 396 -22.10 10.07 -10.91
C MET A 396 -23.00 9.40 -9.89
N GLU A 397 -23.86 8.51 -10.37
CA GLU A 397 -24.64 7.62 -9.52
C GLU A 397 -24.24 6.17 -9.73
N VAL A 398 -24.09 5.42 -8.66
CA VAL A 398 -23.68 4.02 -8.62
C VAL A 398 -24.85 3.18 -8.16
N TYR A 399 -25.23 2.20 -8.98
CA TYR A 399 -26.34 1.28 -8.69
C TYR A 399 -25.83 -0.13 -8.45
N PHE A 400 -26.23 -0.75 -7.34
CA PHE A 400 -25.97 -2.15 -7.06
C PHE A 400 -27.17 -2.79 -6.31
N GLY A 401 -27.92 -3.64 -6.99
CA GLY A 401 -29.19 -4.15 -6.46
C GLY A 401 -30.18 -3.01 -6.18
N LYS A 402 -30.53 -2.79 -4.92
CA LYS A 402 -31.38 -1.65 -4.49
C LYS A 402 -30.55 -0.44 -4.04
N PHE A 403 -29.25 -0.64 -3.81
CA PHE A 403 -28.35 0.41 -3.33
C PHE A 403 -28.11 1.46 -4.42
N ARG A 404 -28.16 2.73 -4.00
CA ARG A 404 -27.86 3.92 -4.79
C ARG A 404 -26.85 4.79 -4.06
N GLY A 405 -25.72 5.07 -4.71
CA GLY A 405 -24.65 5.91 -4.17
C GLY A 405 -24.36 7.09 -5.09
N LEU A 406 -24.46 8.29 -4.58
CA LEU A 406 -24.29 9.53 -5.35
C LEU A 406 -22.96 10.21 -5.03
N PHE A 407 -22.21 10.58 -6.07
CA PHE A 407 -20.96 11.31 -6.03
C PHE A 407 -21.11 12.61 -6.79
N THR A 408 -21.04 13.72 -6.09
CA THR A 408 -21.42 15.04 -6.61
C THR A 408 -20.23 15.93 -6.96
N GLY A 409 -18.98 15.49 -6.69
CA GLY A 409 -17.83 16.37 -6.84
C GLY A 409 -18.02 17.65 -6.05
N ASP A 410 -17.72 18.79 -6.67
CA ASP A 410 -17.82 20.12 -6.05
C ASP A 410 -18.91 21.00 -6.69
N ILE A 411 -19.96 20.37 -7.28
CA ILE A 411 -21.08 21.11 -7.85
C ILE A 411 -21.73 22.05 -6.83
N GLY A 412 -22.23 23.17 -7.30
CA GLY A 412 -23.02 24.11 -6.50
C GLY A 412 -24.52 23.91 -6.66
N ALA A 413 -25.26 24.83 -6.03
CA ALA A 413 -26.72 24.77 -6.00
C ALA A 413 -27.38 24.88 -7.40
N GLU A 414 -26.72 25.51 -8.38
CA GLU A 414 -27.25 25.64 -9.74
C GLU A 414 -27.34 24.29 -10.43
N THR A 415 -26.26 23.51 -10.39
CA THR A 415 -26.23 22.17 -10.98
C THR A 415 -27.08 21.18 -10.18
N GLU A 416 -27.13 21.29 -8.84
CA GLU A 416 -28.05 20.52 -8.01
C GLU A 416 -29.52 20.75 -8.41
N GLU A 417 -29.93 22.00 -8.70
CA GLU A 417 -31.31 22.31 -9.13
C GLU A 417 -31.64 21.70 -10.51
N LYS A 418 -30.68 21.65 -11.43
CA LYS A 418 -30.86 21.01 -12.75
C LYS A 418 -31.09 19.50 -12.61
N LEU A 419 -30.44 18.86 -11.65
CA LEU A 419 -30.52 17.41 -11.43
C LEU A 419 -31.80 16.94 -10.71
N LEU A 420 -32.58 17.84 -10.07
CA LEU A 420 -33.73 17.45 -9.23
C LEU A 420 -34.74 16.53 -9.91
N ASN A 421 -34.99 16.72 -11.23
CA ASN A 421 -35.98 15.95 -11.95
C ASN A 421 -35.51 14.53 -12.32
N SER A 422 -34.19 14.27 -12.26
CA SER A 422 -33.58 12.99 -12.60
C SER A 422 -33.14 12.20 -11.35
N MET A 423 -33.29 12.78 -10.15
CA MET A 423 -32.86 12.19 -8.89
C MET A 423 -34.00 11.48 -8.16
N GLU A 424 -33.62 10.48 -7.40
CA GLU A 424 -34.47 9.78 -6.42
C GLU A 424 -33.70 9.66 -5.10
N ASP A 425 -34.31 8.99 -4.10
CA ASP A 425 -33.65 8.68 -2.82
C ASP A 425 -32.34 7.94 -3.05
N VAL A 426 -31.29 8.28 -2.29
CA VAL A 426 -30.01 7.58 -2.33
C VAL A 426 -29.62 7.08 -0.95
N ASP A 427 -28.94 5.96 -0.89
CA ASP A 427 -28.46 5.40 0.37
C ASP A 427 -27.16 6.07 0.84
N PHE A 428 -26.33 6.47 -0.12
CA PHE A 428 -25.02 7.08 0.13
C PHE A 428 -24.87 8.37 -0.68
N LEU A 429 -24.42 9.42 -0.01
CA LEU A 429 -24.05 10.70 -0.62
C LEU A 429 -22.62 11.06 -0.28
N LYS A 430 -21.75 11.21 -1.29
CA LYS A 430 -20.51 11.97 -1.14
C LYS A 430 -20.88 13.46 -1.26
N VAL A 431 -20.83 14.14 -0.14
CA VAL A 431 -21.31 15.54 -0.01
C VAL A 431 -20.50 16.47 -0.89
N ALA A 432 -21.19 17.32 -1.62
CA ALA A 432 -20.59 18.26 -2.57
C ALA A 432 -19.68 19.29 -1.89
N HIS A 433 -18.60 19.63 -2.58
CA HIS A 433 -17.72 20.76 -2.29
C HIS A 433 -17.30 20.79 -0.80
N HIS A 434 -16.91 19.61 -0.30
CA HIS A 434 -16.42 19.39 1.07
C HIS A 434 -17.37 19.89 2.18
N GLY A 435 -18.68 20.01 1.88
CA GLY A 435 -19.68 20.56 2.77
C GLY A 435 -19.73 22.08 2.77
N SER A 436 -19.46 22.71 1.63
CA SER A 436 -19.63 24.15 1.42
C SER A 436 -21.07 24.60 1.72
N LYS A 437 -21.22 25.81 2.21
CA LYS A 437 -22.56 26.42 2.41
C LYS A 437 -23.33 26.70 1.10
N TYR A 438 -22.61 26.73 -0.02
CA TYR A 438 -23.17 27.02 -1.36
C TYR A 438 -23.59 25.76 -2.12
N SER A 439 -23.36 24.59 -1.55
CA SER A 439 -23.71 23.29 -2.10
C SER A 439 -24.61 22.52 -1.13
N THR A 440 -25.16 21.40 -1.58
CA THR A 440 -26.02 20.50 -0.80
C THR A 440 -27.25 21.28 -0.27
N CYS A 441 -27.96 21.93 -1.22
CA CYS A 441 -29.08 22.80 -0.88
C CYS A 441 -30.29 22.00 -0.35
N GLN A 442 -31.21 22.66 0.38
CA GLN A 442 -32.34 21.98 1.00
C GLN A 442 -33.23 21.27 -0.03
N LYS A 443 -33.51 21.90 -1.18
CA LYS A 443 -34.33 21.30 -2.24
C LYS A 443 -33.71 19.99 -2.75
N PHE A 444 -32.39 19.95 -2.89
CA PHE A 444 -31.67 18.77 -3.32
C PHE A 444 -31.77 17.66 -2.25
N LEU A 445 -31.56 17.99 -0.98
CA LEU A 445 -31.69 17.04 0.11
C LEU A 445 -33.12 16.51 0.30
N ASP A 446 -34.14 17.31 0.02
CA ASP A 446 -35.53 16.89 0.09
C ASP A 446 -35.87 15.79 -0.95
N VAL A 447 -35.10 15.72 -2.03
CA VAL A 447 -35.22 14.71 -3.09
C VAL A 447 -34.31 13.50 -2.78
N VAL A 448 -33.00 13.71 -2.55
CA VAL A 448 -32.03 12.61 -2.47
C VAL A 448 -32.00 11.90 -1.12
N ARG A 449 -32.40 12.54 -0.05
CA ARG A 449 -32.59 11.99 1.33
C ARG A 449 -31.59 10.90 1.73
N PRO A 450 -30.29 11.15 1.76
CA PRO A 450 -29.29 10.13 1.95
C PRO A 450 -29.37 9.48 3.36
N GLU A 451 -29.18 8.17 3.46
CA GLU A 451 -29.01 7.50 4.76
C GLU A 451 -27.63 7.81 5.34
N ILE A 452 -26.58 7.76 4.52
CA ILE A 452 -25.19 8.06 4.91
C ILE A 452 -24.67 9.20 4.04
N ALA A 453 -24.19 10.27 4.68
CA ALA A 453 -23.55 11.41 4.01
C ALA A 453 -22.08 11.52 4.45
N VAL A 454 -21.14 11.42 3.51
CA VAL A 454 -19.70 11.51 3.79
C VAL A 454 -19.15 12.85 3.34
N ILE A 455 -18.55 13.58 4.28
CA ILE A 455 -17.85 14.82 4.05
C ILE A 455 -16.34 14.56 4.10
N SER A 456 -15.65 14.77 2.99
CA SER A 456 -14.19 14.77 2.93
C SER A 456 -13.66 16.17 3.10
N CYS A 457 -12.93 16.41 4.19
CA CYS A 457 -12.32 17.73 4.45
C CYS A 457 -11.19 17.60 5.47
N SER A 458 -10.36 18.62 5.57
CA SER A 458 -9.31 18.71 6.58
C SER A 458 -9.83 19.42 7.84
N ALA A 459 -9.43 18.94 9.02
CA ALA A 459 -9.68 19.65 10.29
C ALA A 459 -9.04 21.05 10.35
N LYS A 460 -7.98 21.26 9.56
CA LYS A 460 -7.27 22.54 9.42
C LYS A 460 -7.39 23.02 7.99
N ASN A 461 -8.53 23.64 7.64
CA ASN A 461 -8.72 24.29 6.35
C ASN A 461 -9.05 25.78 6.54
N THR A 462 -8.80 26.58 5.52
CA THR A 462 -9.05 28.03 5.50
C THR A 462 -10.39 28.40 4.87
N TYR A 463 -11.11 27.40 4.34
CA TYR A 463 -12.35 27.59 3.59
C TYR A 463 -13.58 27.63 4.50
N GLY A 464 -13.44 27.21 5.77
CA GLY A 464 -14.57 27.07 6.69
C GLY A 464 -15.46 25.86 6.39
N HIS A 465 -14.90 24.83 5.76
CA HIS A 465 -15.58 23.57 5.45
C HIS A 465 -15.36 22.54 6.57
N PRO A 466 -16.37 21.71 6.89
CA PRO A 466 -17.76 21.84 6.44
C PRO A 466 -18.47 23.01 7.12
N SER A 467 -19.41 23.63 6.41
CA SER A 467 -20.25 24.70 6.93
C SER A 467 -21.25 24.14 7.97
N ALA A 468 -21.46 24.89 9.06
CA ALA A 468 -22.45 24.50 10.06
C ALA A 468 -23.88 24.39 9.47
N ASP A 469 -24.19 25.24 8.48
CA ASP A 469 -25.49 25.22 7.82
C ASP A 469 -25.69 23.94 7.00
N THR A 470 -24.64 23.49 6.30
CA THR A 470 -24.69 22.25 5.51
C THR A 470 -24.81 21.01 6.42
N ILE A 471 -24.04 20.98 7.52
CA ILE A 471 -24.15 19.91 8.52
C ILE A 471 -25.58 19.85 9.05
N LYS A 472 -26.13 21.00 9.46
CA LYS A 472 -27.49 21.07 10.00
C LYS A 472 -28.53 20.59 8.99
N ARG A 473 -28.45 20.99 7.71
CA ARG A 473 -29.38 20.52 6.67
C ARG A 473 -29.35 19.00 6.51
N LEU A 474 -28.15 18.40 6.52
CA LEU A 474 -27.97 16.93 6.43
C LEU A 474 -28.55 16.22 7.65
N GLU A 475 -28.27 16.70 8.87
CA GLU A 475 -28.76 16.13 10.11
C GLU A 475 -30.28 16.29 10.26
N ASP A 476 -30.84 17.47 9.94
CA ASP A 476 -32.27 17.73 9.92
C ASP A 476 -32.99 16.84 8.87
N GLY A 477 -32.34 16.51 7.77
CA GLY A 477 -32.80 15.53 6.76
C GLY A 477 -32.70 14.07 7.20
N GLY A 478 -32.14 13.78 8.37
CA GLY A 478 -32.01 12.43 8.91
C GLY A 478 -30.75 11.65 8.48
N ALA A 479 -29.84 12.29 7.73
CA ALA A 479 -28.61 11.65 7.28
C ALA A 479 -27.64 11.35 8.43
N GLN A 480 -26.99 10.21 8.39
CA GLN A 480 -25.84 9.92 9.26
C GLN A 480 -24.59 10.57 8.64
N VAL A 481 -24.15 11.69 9.24
CA VAL A 481 -23.03 12.46 8.70
C VAL A 481 -21.70 11.92 9.22
N GLU A 482 -20.82 11.56 8.30
CA GLU A 482 -19.48 11.06 8.54
C GLU A 482 -18.41 12.02 8.02
N TYR A 483 -17.27 12.12 8.72
CA TYR A 483 -16.21 13.07 8.41
C TYR A 483 -14.87 12.37 8.30
N THR A 484 -14.19 12.49 7.17
CA THR A 484 -12.83 11.91 7.02
C THR A 484 -11.85 12.51 8.02
N MET A 485 -11.96 13.80 8.34
CA MET A 485 -11.11 14.49 9.31
C MET A 485 -11.22 13.98 10.75
N LYS A 486 -12.31 13.29 11.11
CA LYS A 486 -12.54 12.74 12.46
C LYS A 486 -12.24 11.26 12.53
N SER A 487 -12.66 10.52 11.54
CA SER A 487 -12.66 9.06 11.54
C SER A 487 -11.59 8.44 10.64
N GLY A 488 -10.76 9.26 9.97
CA GLY A 488 -9.86 8.76 8.93
C GLY A 488 -10.64 8.27 7.71
N ALA A 489 -10.20 7.18 7.10
CA ALA A 489 -10.94 6.60 5.98
C ALA A 489 -12.31 6.06 6.44
N ILE A 490 -13.34 6.35 5.66
CA ILE A 490 -14.71 5.89 5.89
C ILE A 490 -15.05 4.89 4.79
N THR A 491 -15.38 3.67 5.18
CA THR A 491 -15.73 2.60 4.25
C THR A 491 -17.19 2.24 4.39
N VAL A 492 -17.93 2.31 3.30
CA VAL A 492 -19.30 1.82 3.17
C VAL A 492 -19.28 0.55 2.34
N ARG A 493 -19.94 -0.50 2.83
CA ARG A 493 -20.10 -1.79 2.15
C ARG A 493 -21.59 -2.08 1.98
N THR A 494 -21.93 -2.71 0.87
CA THR A 494 -23.30 -3.15 0.61
C THR A 494 -23.32 -4.46 -0.16
N ASP A 495 -24.31 -5.29 0.14
CA ASP A 495 -24.66 -6.48 -0.64
C ASP A 495 -25.76 -6.19 -1.70
N GLY A 496 -26.12 -4.92 -1.85
CA GLY A 496 -27.20 -4.44 -2.72
C GLY A 496 -28.55 -4.31 -2.04
N GLU A 497 -28.66 -4.72 -0.75
CA GLU A 497 -29.88 -4.58 0.06
C GLU A 497 -29.61 -3.93 1.41
N ARG A 498 -28.48 -4.20 2.02
CA ARG A 498 -28.06 -3.70 3.33
C ARG A 498 -26.78 -2.90 3.22
N ILE A 499 -26.58 -1.96 4.13
CA ILE A 499 -25.42 -1.11 4.17
C ILE A 499 -24.71 -1.29 5.50
N TRP A 500 -23.37 -1.38 5.44
CA TRP A 500 -22.51 -1.38 6.62
C TRP A 500 -21.48 -0.29 6.47
N ARG A 501 -21.20 0.43 7.54
CA ARG A 501 -20.11 1.41 7.57
C ARG A 501 -19.03 0.97 8.54
N GLU A 502 -17.79 1.27 8.17
CA GLU A 502 -16.59 1.05 8.97
C GLU A 502 -15.81 2.37 9.00
N ARG A 503 -15.31 2.75 10.15
CA ARG A 503 -14.41 3.87 10.35
C ARG A 503 -13.00 3.34 10.55
N PHE A 504 -11.99 4.07 10.09
CA PHE A 504 -10.60 3.69 10.33
C PHE A 504 -10.20 3.92 11.79
N THR A 505 -10.70 4.99 12.39
CA THR A 505 -10.56 5.27 13.83
C THR A 505 -11.96 5.47 14.43
N ASP A 506 -12.19 4.89 15.61
CA ASP A 506 -13.44 5.08 16.37
C ASP A 506 -13.43 6.42 17.11
#